data_2ed8a1e387f69e5dca61bdbf90f90ca8
#
_entry.id   2ed8a1e387f69e5dca61bdbf90f90ca8
#
_cell.length_a   1.000
_cell.length_b   1.000
_cell.length_c   1.000
_cell.angle_alpha   90.00
_cell.angle_beta   90.00
_cell.angle_gamma   90.00
#
_symmetry.space_group_name_H-M   'P 1'
#
loop_
_entity.id
_entity.type
_entity.pdbx_description
1 polymer ?
#
loop_
_entity_poly.entity_id
_entity_poly.type
_entity_poly.pdbx_seq_one_letter_code
_entity_poly.pdbx_strand_id
1 'polypeptide(L)'
;MSTPLVAVLMGSSSDWEVMRHAAQLLKHLDIPYEARVVSAHRTPDLLFEYAASAESRGLKAIIAGAGGAAHLPGMLAAKTIVPILGVPVPSRYFKGMDSLLSIVQMPKGIPVATFAVGEAGATNAALFAAALIARYDNALAQQLHEFRRGQSDSVLAQALPDVQ
;
A
#
# COMPACT_ATOMS: atom_id res chain seq x y z
N MET A 1 -3.26 -10.75 20.56
CA MET A 1 -3.35 -9.97 19.30
C MET A 1 -2.75 -10.84 18.21
N SER A 2 -3.39 -10.93 17.04
CA SER A 2 -2.87 -11.71 15.91
C SER A 2 -1.60 -11.05 15.36
N THR A 3 -0.65 -11.87 14.90
CA THR A 3 0.58 -11.37 14.26
C THR A 3 0.21 -10.64 12.96
N PRO A 4 0.70 -9.42 12.70
CA PRO A 4 0.38 -8.69 11.48
C PRO A 4 0.95 -9.40 10.24
N LEU A 5 0.12 -9.51 9.19
CA LEU A 5 0.51 -10.04 7.89
C LEU A 5 0.91 -8.92 6.91
N VAL A 6 0.40 -7.72 7.10
CA VAL A 6 0.69 -6.56 6.25
C VAL A 6 1.10 -5.38 7.12
N ALA A 7 2.13 -4.67 6.70
CA ALA A 7 2.50 -3.40 7.29
C ALA A 7 2.01 -2.22 6.42
N VAL A 8 1.52 -1.16 7.04
CA VAL A 8 1.18 0.11 6.41
C VAL A 8 2.13 1.17 6.96
N LEU A 9 3.15 1.49 6.20
CA LEU A 9 4.19 2.45 6.60
C LEU A 9 4.04 3.77 5.87
N MET A 10 4.40 4.86 6.54
CA MET A 10 4.35 6.21 5.96
C MET A 10 5.46 7.10 6.52
N GLY A 11 5.90 8.08 5.74
CA GLY A 11 7.01 8.97 6.10
C GLY A 11 6.66 10.03 7.13
N SER A 12 5.37 10.34 7.27
CA SER A 12 4.83 11.35 8.18
C SER A 12 3.42 10.99 8.61
N SER A 13 2.98 11.49 9.76
CA SER A 13 1.57 11.39 10.19
C SER A 13 0.60 12.09 9.26
N SER A 14 1.04 13.11 8.49
CA SER A 14 0.24 13.78 7.46
C SER A 14 -0.15 12.85 6.31
N ASP A 15 0.64 11.79 6.05
CA ASP A 15 0.36 10.83 4.99
C ASP A 15 -0.79 9.89 5.36
N TRP A 16 -1.19 9.88 6.64
CA TRP A 16 -2.29 9.03 7.13
C TRP A 16 -3.61 9.31 6.43
N GLU A 17 -3.84 10.54 6.00
CA GLU A 17 -5.05 10.90 5.26
C GLU A 17 -5.23 10.04 4.00
N VAL A 18 -4.13 9.69 3.33
CA VAL A 18 -4.09 8.76 2.20
C VAL A 18 -3.98 7.31 2.67
N MET A 19 -3.03 7.02 3.56
CA MET A 19 -2.69 5.64 3.91
C MET A 19 -3.76 4.92 4.74
N ARG A 20 -4.64 5.66 5.42
CA ARG A 20 -5.81 5.09 6.12
C ARG A 20 -6.72 4.27 5.20
N HIS A 21 -6.79 4.59 3.90
CA HIS A 21 -7.59 3.83 2.95
C HIS A 21 -7.08 2.40 2.76
N ALA A 22 -5.76 2.19 2.77
CA ALA A 22 -5.18 0.85 2.81
C ALA A 22 -5.55 0.12 4.12
N ALA A 23 -5.38 0.77 5.26
CA ALA A 23 -5.70 0.21 6.56
C ALA A 23 -7.19 -0.16 6.70
N GLN A 24 -8.09 0.70 6.22
CA GLN A 24 -9.53 0.45 6.22
C GLN A 24 -9.90 -0.77 5.39
N LEU A 25 -9.30 -0.94 4.21
CA LEU A 25 -9.57 -2.10 3.37
C LEU A 25 -9.00 -3.39 3.97
N LEU A 26 -7.79 -3.37 4.51
CA LEU A 26 -7.23 -4.52 5.21
C LEU A 26 -8.11 -4.95 6.38
N LYS A 27 -8.63 -3.97 7.15
CA LYS A 27 -9.59 -4.22 8.23
C LYS A 27 -10.91 -4.82 7.71
N HIS A 28 -11.42 -4.31 6.60
CA HIS A 28 -12.66 -4.82 5.98
C HIS A 28 -12.53 -6.28 5.52
N LEU A 29 -11.33 -6.67 5.09
CA LEU A 29 -11.01 -8.04 4.65
C LEU A 29 -10.50 -8.92 5.80
N ASP A 30 -10.59 -8.47 7.06
CA ASP A 30 -10.10 -9.17 8.25
C ASP A 30 -8.60 -9.58 8.17
N ILE A 31 -7.79 -8.84 7.41
CA ILE A 31 -6.36 -9.08 7.30
C ILE A 31 -5.64 -8.39 8.46
N PRO A 32 -4.92 -9.13 9.33
CA PRO A 32 -4.13 -8.53 10.40
C PRO A 32 -3.06 -7.60 9.85
N TYR A 33 -3.04 -6.36 10.31
CA TYR A 33 -2.06 -5.36 9.88
C TYR A 33 -1.54 -4.53 11.05
N GLU A 34 -0.43 -3.87 10.83
CA GLU A 34 0.05 -2.78 11.68
C GLU A 34 0.25 -1.52 10.84
N ALA A 35 0.08 -0.35 11.44
CA ALA A 35 0.34 0.94 10.81
C ALA A 35 1.36 1.73 11.63
N ARG A 36 2.40 2.28 10.96
CA ARG A 36 3.48 2.99 11.64
C ARG A 36 4.07 4.12 10.80
N VAL A 37 4.46 5.20 11.47
CA VAL A 37 5.28 6.25 10.86
C VAL A 37 6.74 5.83 10.92
N VAL A 38 7.39 5.77 9.75
CA VAL A 38 8.81 5.46 9.58
C VAL A 38 9.37 6.42 8.53
N SER A 39 10.15 7.40 8.96
CA SER A 39 10.67 8.42 8.04
C SER A 39 12.01 7.97 7.45
N ALA A 40 12.08 7.88 6.11
CA ALA A 40 13.30 7.51 5.41
C ALA A 40 14.48 8.45 5.72
N HIS A 41 14.22 9.73 5.86
CA HIS A 41 15.26 10.75 6.04
C HIS A 41 15.52 11.14 7.50
N ARG A 42 14.52 10.97 8.39
CA ARG A 42 14.62 11.40 9.79
C ARG A 42 14.85 10.24 10.76
N THR A 43 14.47 9.03 10.38
CA THR A 43 14.65 7.80 11.17
C THR A 43 15.17 6.65 10.29
N PRO A 44 16.33 6.81 9.59
CA PRO A 44 16.84 5.81 8.67
C PRO A 44 17.18 4.48 9.36
N ASP A 45 17.73 4.51 10.55
CA ASP A 45 18.07 3.30 11.32
C ASP A 45 16.81 2.48 11.64
N LEU A 46 15.74 3.14 12.11
CA LEU A 46 14.44 2.50 12.34
C LEU A 46 13.89 1.87 11.06
N LEU A 47 14.04 2.53 9.91
CA LEU A 47 13.64 1.98 8.61
C LEU A 47 14.37 0.68 8.31
N PHE A 48 15.68 0.67 8.47
CA PHE A 48 16.51 -0.49 8.15
C PHE A 48 16.28 -1.65 9.13
N GLU A 49 16.13 -1.40 10.41
CA GLU A 49 15.75 -2.39 11.41
C GLU A 49 14.36 -2.99 11.11
N TYR A 50 13.41 -2.13 10.75
CA TYR A 50 12.07 -2.57 10.39
C TYR A 50 12.09 -3.49 9.17
N ALA A 51 12.77 -3.09 8.10
CA ALA A 51 12.88 -3.88 6.88
C ALA A 51 13.60 -5.22 7.11
N ALA A 52 14.71 -5.21 7.85
CA ALA A 52 15.49 -6.41 8.17
C ALA A 52 14.68 -7.43 9.01
N SER A 53 13.80 -6.95 9.89
CA SER A 53 12.96 -7.81 10.73
C SER A 53 11.66 -8.30 10.04
N ALA A 54 11.28 -7.72 8.92
CA ALA A 54 9.98 -7.93 8.28
C ALA A 54 9.70 -9.40 7.95
N GLU A 55 10.68 -10.09 7.37
CA GLU A 55 10.56 -11.49 6.98
C GLU A 55 10.42 -12.41 8.20
N SER A 56 11.27 -12.27 9.20
CA SER A 56 11.22 -13.08 10.43
C SER A 56 9.96 -12.84 11.27
N ARG A 57 9.35 -11.66 11.14
CA ARG A 57 8.05 -11.33 11.74
C ARG A 57 6.86 -11.90 10.97
N GLY A 58 7.08 -12.51 9.81
CA GLY A 58 6.06 -13.16 9.01
C GLY A 58 5.24 -12.23 8.11
N LEU A 59 5.68 -10.98 7.90
CA LEU A 59 5.01 -10.04 7.00
C LEU A 59 4.99 -10.58 5.57
N LYS A 60 3.85 -10.46 4.91
CA LYS A 60 3.62 -10.91 3.52
C LYS A 60 3.75 -9.77 2.51
N ALA A 61 3.55 -8.54 2.97
CA ALA A 61 3.73 -7.33 2.17
C ALA A 61 3.92 -6.10 3.08
N ILE A 62 4.58 -5.07 2.55
CA ILE A 62 4.68 -3.75 3.18
C ILE A 62 4.12 -2.72 2.21
N ILE A 63 3.02 -2.06 2.58
CA ILE A 63 2.46 -0.92 1.86
C ILE A 63 3.16 0.32 2.38
N ALA A 64 3.91 1.01 1.51
CA ALA A 64 4.74 2.13 1.90
C ALA A 64 4.31 3.41 1.17
N GLY A 65 3.73 4.36 1.91
CA GLY A 65 3.31 5.66 1.40
C GLY A 65 4.36 6.73 1.64
N ALA A 66 4.66 7.52 0.62
CA ALA A 66 5.58 8.64 0.74
C ALA A 66 5.26 9.77 -0.24
N GLY A 67 5.51 11.00 0.17
CA GLY A 67 5.30 12.21 -0.63
C GLY A 67 6.59 12.98 -0.90
N GLY A 68 6.62 13.75 -2.00
CA GLY A 68 7.77 14.53 -2.42
C GLY A 68 8.95 13.66 -2.86
N ALA A 69 10.10 13.80 -2.21
CA ALA A 69 11.23 12.88 -2.33
C ALA A 69 10.90 11.54 -1.65
N ALA A 70 10.07 10.76 -2.30
CA ALA A 70 9.40 9.59 -1.75
C ALA A 70 10.33 8.35 -1.72
N HIS A 71 11.40 8.41 -0.92
CA HIS A 71 12.44 7.39 -0.87
C HIS A 71 12.09 6.17 0.00
N LEU A 72 11.08 6.28 0.87
CA LEU A 72 10.72 5.21 1.82
C LEU A 72 10.52 3.83 1.15
N PRO A 73 9.72 3.69 0.08
CA PRO A 73 9.51 2.38 -0.53
C PRO A 73 10.79 1.76 -1.08
N GLY A 74 11.60 2.54 -1.80
CA GLY A 74 12.86 2.07 -2.39
C GLY A 74 13.89 1.67 -1.33
N MET A 75 14.00 2.43 -0.24
CA MET A 75 14.92 2.12 0.86
C MET A 75 14.51 0.85 1.62
N LEU A 76 13.20 0.62 1.80
CA LEU A 76 12.69 -0.64 2.35
C LEU A 76 13.03 -1.82 1.41
N ALA A 77 12.74 -1.69 0.12
CA ALA A 77 12.99 -2.73 -0.88
C ALA A 77 14.47 -3.13 -0.98
N ALA A 78 15.39 -2.22 -0.67
CA ALA A 78 16.84 -2.50 -0.63
C ALA A 78 17.27 -3.34 0.58
N LYS A 79 16.40 -3.57 1.58
CA LYS A 79 16.73 -4.23 2.85
C LYS A 79 15.91 -5.48 3.16
N THR A 80 14.90 -5.79 2.36
CA THR A 80 14.06 -6.97 2.56
C THR A 80 13.60 -7.55 1.23
N ILE A 81 13.32 -8.85 1.20
CA ILE A 81 12.65 -9.52 0.08
C ILE A 81 11.13 -9.54 0.23
N VAL A 82 10.59 -9.07 1.36
CA VAL A 82 9.14 -8.89 1.52
C VAL A 82 8.65 -7.88 0.47
N PRO A 83 7.60 -8.21 -0.32
CA PRO A 83 7.11 -7.32 -1.36
C PRO A 83 6.78 -5.91 -0.86
N ILE A 84 7.36 -4.89 -1.51
CA ILE A 84 7.10 -3.49 -1.20
C ILE A 84 6.10 -2.94 -2.22
N LEU A 85 5.00 -2.39 -1.69
CA LEU A 85 3.88 -1.83 -2.42
C LEU A 85 3.90 -0.31 -2.21
N GLY A 86 4.47 0.42 -3.17
CA GLY A 86 4.70 1.85 -3.08
C GLY A 86 3.46 2.66 -3.45
N VAL A 87 3.06 3.57 -2.56
CA VAL A 87 1.94 4.49 -2.76
C VAL A 87 2.45 5.92 -2.81
N PRO A 88 2.40 6.57 -3.98
CA PRO A 88 2.73 7.99 -4.08
C PRO A 88 1.67 8.83 -3.36
N VAL A 89 2.10 9.61 -2.36
CA VAL A 89 1.23 10.54 -1.63
C VAL A 89 1.26 11.90 -2.34
N PRO A 90 0.11 12.56 -2.55
CA PRO A 90 0.06 13.88 -3.16
C PRO A 90 0.94 14.89 -2.43
N SER A 91 1.73 15.66 -3.18
CA SER A 91 2.58 16.72 -2.67
C SER A 91 1.97 18.10 -2.93
N ARG A 92 2.38 19.10 -2.13
CA ARG A 92 1.84 20.45 -2.22
C ARG A 92 2.11 21.10 -3.59
N TYR A 93 3.34 20.96 -4.11
CA TYR A 93 3.77 21.72 -5.30
C TYR A 93 3.57 20.97 -6.61
N PHE A 94 3.80 19.67 -6.64
CA PHE A 94 3.74 18.84 -7.85
C PHE A 94 2.58 17.83 -7.85
N LYS A 95 1.66 17.95 -6.88
CA LYS A 95 0.42 17.14 -6.79
C LYS A 95 0.66 15.63 -6.84
N GLY A 96 1.82 15.17 -6.42
CA GLY A 96 2.20 13.77 -6.37
C GLY A 96 2.99 13.24 -7.57
N MET A 97 3.26 14.06 -8.60
CA MET A 97 4.12 13.67 -9.73
C MET A 97 5.55 13.40 -9.26
N ASP A 98 6.09 14.26 -8.39
CA ASP A 98 7.38 14.07 -7.72
C ASP A 98 7.42 12.78 -6.89
N SER A 99 6.35 12.50 -6.13
CA SER A 99 6.21 11.27 -5.36
C SER A 99 6.21 10.04 -6.27
N LEU A 100 5.41 10.06 -7.33
CA LEU A 100 5.32 8.97 -8.31
C LEU A 100 6.68 8.70 -8.96
N LEU A 101 7.33 9.73 -9.49
CA LEU A 101 8.63 9.59 -10.17
C LEU A 101 9.74 9.16 -9.22
N SER A 102 9.69 9.54 -7.94
CA SER A 102 10.64 9.09 -6.92
C SER A 102 10.50 7.60 -6.60
N ILE A 103 9.31 7.00 -6.77
CA ILE A 103 9.03 5.61 -6.41
C ILE A 103 9.16 4.67 -7.61
N VAL A 104 8.64 5.07 -8.80
CA VAL A 104 8.45 4.15 -9.91
C VAL A 104 9.75 3.76 -10.62
N GLN A 105 10.74 4.66 -10.69
CA GLN A 105 11.94 4.48 -11.50
C GLN A 105 13.06 3.77 -10.74
N MET A 106 12.73 2.59 -10.17
CA MET A 106 13.69 1.78 -9.41
C MET A 106 14.79 1.16 -10.31
N PRO A 107 16.03 1.03 -9.81
CA PRO A 107 17.10 0.36 -10.51
C PRO A 107 16.81 -1.14 -10.66
N LYS A 108 17.39 -1.75 -11.70
CA LYS A 108 17.32 -3.21 -11.91
C LYS A 108 17.83 -3.95 -10.67
N GLY A 109 17.01 -4.88 -10.17
CA GLY A 109 17.34 -5.75 -9.04
C GLY A 109 16.65 -5.38 -7.73
N ILE A 110 16.10 -4.16 -7.60
CA ILE A 110 15.38 -3.71 -6.39
C ILE A 110 13.96 -3.30 -6.80
N PRO A 111 13.00 -4.22 -6.85
CA PRO A 111 11.65 -3.92 -7.30
C PRO A 111 10.79 -3.25 -6.23
N VAL A 112 9.99 -2.27 -6.65
CA VAL A 112 8.86 -1.72 -5.89
C VAL A 112 7.63 -1.77 -6.79
N ALA A 113 6.57 -2.44 -6.36
CA ALA A 113 5.28 -2.38 -7.05
C ALA A 113 4.66 -1.01 -6.78
N THR A 114 4.56 -0.17 -7.82
CA THR A 114 4.10 1.22 -7.67
C THR A 114 2.64 1.36 -8.08
N PHE A 115 1.84 1.99 -7.22
CA PHE A 115 0.41 2.16 -7.39
C PHE A 115 0.05 3.60 -7.78
N ALA A 116 -1.24 3.85 -7.98
CA ALA A 116 -1.74 5.17 -8.31
C ALA A 116 -1.45 6.20 -7.21
N VAL A 117 -1.43 7.48 -7.56
CA VAL A 117 -1.27 8.58 -6.59
C VAL A 117 -2.50 8.69 -5.69
N GLY A 118 -2.29 8.80 -4.38
CA GLY A 118 -3.33 9.10 -3.41
C GLY A 118 -4.17 7.89 -2.98
N GLU A 119 -5.43 8.16 -2.65
CA GLU A 119 -6.39 7.21 -2.07
C GLU A 119 -6.55 5.93 -2.90
N ALA A 120 -6.75 6.07 -4.22
CA ALA A 120 -6.89 4.93 -5.12
C ALA A 120 -5.66 4.02 -5.08
N GLY A 121 -4.46 4.61 -4.99
CA GLY A 121 -3.21 3.86 -4.86
C GLY A 121 -3.12 3.09 -3.56
N ALA A 122 -3.48 3.72 -2.43
CA ALA A 122 -3.50 3.08 -1.12
C ALA A 122 -4.49 1.90 -1.08
N THR A 123 -5.69 2.09 -1.61
CA THR A 123 -6.72 1.04 -1.70
C THR A 123 -6.25 -0.12 -2.59
N ASN A 124 -5.71 0.18 -3.77
CA ASN A 124 -5.23 -0.84 -4.70
C ASN A 124 -3.99 -1.59 -4.16
N ALA A 125 -3.12 -0.94 -3.41
CA ALA A 125 -2.00 -1.60 -2.74
C ALA A 125 -2.50 -2.61 -1.70
N ALA A 126 -3.54 -2.28 -0.95
CA ALA A 126 -4.17 -3.21 0.00
C ALA A 126 -4.86 -4.38 -0.72
N LEU A 127 -5.56 -4.15 -1.82
CA LEU A 127 -6.14 -5.22 -2.65
C LEU A 127 -5.07 -6.14 -3.23
N PHE A 128 -3.93 -5.58 -3.63
CA PHE A 128 -2.81 -6.35 -4.15
C PHE A 128 -2.18 -7.21 -3.05
N ALA A 129 -1.96 -6.63 -1.85
CA ALA A 129 -1.50 -7.39 -0.69
C ALA A 129 -2.46 -8.53 -0.34
N ALA A 130 -3.76 -8.26 -0.33
CA ALA A 130 -4.79 -9.27 -0.12
C ALA A 130 -4.74 -10.38 -1.19
N ALA A 131 -4.54 -10.02 -2.46
CA ALA A 131 -4.42 -10.99 -3.55
C ALA A 131 -3.17 -11.88 -3.43
N LEU A 132 -2.05 -11.35 -2.92
CA LEU A 132 -0.86 -12.16 -2.62
C LEU A 132 -1.15 -13.21 -1.54
N ILE A 133 -1.86 -12.82 -0.48
CA ILE A 133 -2.22 -13.71 0.64
C ILE A 133 -3.27 -14.73 0.19
N ALA A 134 -4.26 -14.30 -0.60
CA ALA A 134 -5.35 -15.12 -1.10
C ALA A 134 -4.90 -16.32 -1.97
N ARG A 135 -3.66 -16.30 -2.48
CA ARG A 135 -3.09 -17.46 -3.19
C ARG A 135 -2.96 -18.72 -2.30
N TYR A 136 -2.97 -18.52 -0.98
CA TYR A 136 -2.83 -19.56 0.03
C TYR A 136 -3.99 -19.56 1.04
N ASP A 137 -5.02 -18.72 0.80
CA ASP A 137 -6.22 -18.55 1.64
C ASP A 137 -7.46 -18.48 0.75
N ASN A 138 -8.18 -19.59 0.65
CA ASN A 138 -9.37 -19.72 -0.18
C ASN A 138 -10.52 -18.83 0.33
N ALA A 139 -10.65 -18.60 1.64
CA ALA A 139 -11.70 -17.76 2.20
C ALA A 139 -11.47 -16.29 1.79
N LEU A 140 -10.23 -15.82 1.88
CA LEU A 140 -9.87 -14.48 1.41
C LEU A 140 -10.03 -14.35 -0.11
N ALA A 141 -9.69 -15.39 -0.88
CA ALA A 141 -9.92 -15.39 -2.33
C ALA A 141 -11.41 -15.21 -2.68
N GLN A 142 -12.30 -15.88 -1.95
CA GLN A 142 -13.75 -15.71 -2.09
C GLN A 142 -14.20 -14.28 -1.80
N GLN A 143 -13.72 -13.68 -0.71
CA GLN A 143 -14.03 -12.29 -0.36
C GLN A 143 -13.59 -11.30 -1.47
N LEU A 144 -12.41 -11.52 -2.07
CA LEU A 144 -11.95 -10.69 -3.20
C LEU A 144 -12.82 -10.86 -4.46
N HIS A 145 -13.31 -12.06 -4.74
CA HIS A 145 -14.26 -12.28 -5.83
C HIS A 145 -15.60 -11.59 -5.56
N GLU A 146 -16.10 -11.64 -4.34
CA GLU A 146 -17.33 -10.95 -3.93
C GLU A 146 -17.16 -9.43 -4.00
N PHE A 147 -16.03 -8.89 -3.54
CA PHE A 147 -15.70 -7.46 -3.66
C PHE A 147 -15.76 -7.00 -5.12
N ARG A 148 -15.11 -7.73 -6.04
CA ARG A 148 -15.13 -7.40 -7.48
C ARG A 148 -16.51 -7.50 -8.10
N ARG A 149 -17.29 -8.50 -7.71
CA ARG A 149 -18.67 -8.68 -8.16
C ARG A 149 -19.54 -7.50 -7.74
N GLY A 150 -19.44 -7.08 -6.47
CA GLY A 150 -20.15 -5.89 -5.96
C GLY A 150 -19.81 -4.59 -6.72
N GLN A 151 -18.55 -4.42 -7.13
CA GLN A 151 -18.16 -3.30 -7.99
C GLN A 151 -18.82 -3.37 -9.38
N SER A 152 -18.85 -4.55 -9.99
CA SER A 152 -19.50 -4.77 -11.29
C SER A 152 -20.99 -4.50 -11.23
N ASP A 153 -21.67 -5.04 -10.21
CA ASP A 153 -23.10 -4.84 -9.99
C ASP A 153 -23.43 -3.36 -9.77
N SER A 154 -22.61 -2.63 -9.01
CA SER A 154 -22.76 -1.19 -8.81
C SER A 154 -22.65 -0.39 -10.10
N VAL A 155 -21.73 -0.75 -11.01
CA VAL A 155 -21.60 -0.08 -12.31
C VAL A 155 -22.77 -0.40 -13.24
N LEU A 156 -23.19 -1.66 -13.28
CA LEU A 156 -24.32 -2.11 -14.10
C LEU A 156 -25.66 -1.48 -13.68
N ALA A 157 -25.80 -1.13 -12.40
CA ALA A 157 -26.99 -0.46 -11.87
C ALA A 157 -27.04 1.06 -12.13
N GLN A 158 -25.95 1.65 -12.68
CA GLN A 158 -25.92 3.10 -12.96
C GLN A 158 -26.83 3.45 -14.13
N ALA A 159 -27.70 4.45 -13.92
CA ALA A 159 -28.49 5.08 -14.98
C ALA A 159 -27.97 6.51 -15.22
N LEU A 160 -27.95 6.92 -16.47
CA LEU A 160 -27.65 8.31 -16.82
C LEU A 160 -28.91 9.16 -16.62
N PRO A 161 -28.78 10.42 -16.19
CA PRO A 161 -29.91 11.35 -16.16
C PRO A 161 -30.40 11.62 -17.59
N ASP A 162 -31.72 11.86 -17.75
CA ASP A 162 -32.30 12.27 -19.03
C ASP A 162 -31.65 13.54 -19.53
N VAL A 163 -31.39 13.61 -20.83
CA VAL A 163 -30.91 14.84 -21.50
C VAL A 163 -32.10 15.83 -21.56
N GLN A 164 -31.98 16.97 -20.86
CA GLN A 164 -32.94 18.07 -20.94
C GLN A 164 -32.73 18.91 -22.19
#